data_74cd151e90a2f7f07169c99a1d5d4449
#
_entry.id   74cd151e90a2f7f07169c99a1d5d4449
#
_cell.length_a   1.000
_cell.length_b   1.000
_cell.length_c   1.000
_cell.angle_alpha   90.00
_cell.angle_beta   90.00
_cell.angle_gamma   90.00
#
_symmetry.space_group_name_H-M   'P 1'
#
loop_
_entity.id
_entity.type
_entity.pdbx_description
1 polymer ?
#
loop_
_entity_poly.entity_id
_entity_poly.type
_entity_poly.pdbx_seq_one_letter_code
_entity_poly.pdbx_strand_id
1 'polypeptide(L)'
;MINCKTILSVAMLSAILPSVAYTKPDTSITVTAKHSAVSEWSKRVGNKLSQNLEYPRTVTLNEPDSGIVRVRFVCDPSGTPSQIVLKSSSGSRHLDEAGLRAVTRINNLGPLPTAFASDQKFEAALLFSTDEASHDRQLRILKAEAVERNRWLAQHPAEAAAAAYQLAAAN
;
A
#
# COMPACT_ATOMS: atom_id res chain seq x y z
N MET A 1 -59.77 23.96 68.11
CA MET A 1 -58.35 23.59 68.39
C MET A 1 -58.25 22.07 68.35
N ILE A 2 -57.86 21.46 67.31
CA ILE A 2 -57.26 20.13 67.28
C ILE A 2 -56.57 20.00 65.87
N ASN A 3 -55.27 19.96 65.88
CA ASN A 3 -54.42 19.69 64.70
C ASN A 3 -54.47 18.20 64.39
N CYS A 4 -54.86 17.85 63.19
CA CYS A 4 -54.62 16.51 62.67
C CYS A 4 -53.65 16.57 61.51
N LYS A 5 -52.38 16.24 61.77
CA LYS A 5 -51.37 16.07 60.76
C LYS A 5 -51.48 14.64 60.22
N THR A 6 -51.96 14.51 59.01
CA THR A 6 -51.95 13.26 58.30
C THR A 6 -50.64 13.24 57.47
N ILE A 7 -49.72 12.35 57.83
CA ILE A 7 -48.44 12.10 57.07
C ILE A 7 -48.74 11.02 56.02
N LEU A 8 -48.78 11.43 54.74
CA LEU A 8 -48.86 10.51 53.62
C LEU A 8 -47.40 10.13 53.23
N SER A 9 -47.06 8.90 53.56
CA SER A 9 -45.77 8.32 53.11
C SER A 9 -45.91 7.78 51.67
N VAL A 10 -45.29 8.46 50.72
CA VAL A 10 -45.22 7.98 49.34
C VAL A 10 -43.97 7.15 49.21
N ALA A 11 -44.10 5.83 49.07
CA ALA A 11 -43.03 4.94 48.75
C ALA A 11 -42.66 5.10 47.27
N MET A 12 -41.53 5.73 46.99
CA MET A 12 -40.94 5.73 45.65
C MET A 12 -40.31 4.38 45.35
N LEU A 13 -40.96 3.63 44.48
CA LEU A 13 -40.39 2.41 43.88
C LEU A 13 -39.39 2.81 42.82
N SER A 14 -38.11 2.82 43.17
CA SER A 14 -37.00 3.06 42.21
C SER A 14 -36.83 1.84 41.31
N ALA A 15 -37.32 1.92 40.08
CA ALA A 15 -37.01 0.96 39.04
C ALA A 15 -35.56 1.11 38.61
N ILE A 16 -34.70 0.17 39.02
CA ILE A 16 -33.33 0.07 38.52
C ILE A 16 -33.42 -0.49 37.10
N LEU A 17 -33.28 0.36 36.07
CA LEU A 17 -33.10 -0.05 34.71
C LEU A 17 -31.64 -0.53 34.57
N PRO A 18 -31.38 -1.74 34.02
CA PRO A 18 -30.03 -2.13 33.70
C PRO A 18 -29.51 -1.22 32.57
N SER A 19 -28.51 -0.41 32.86
CA SER A 19 -27.70 0.27 31.83
C SER A 19 -27.03 -0.79 31.00
N VAL A 20 -27.57 -1.08 29.82
CA VAL A 20 -26.84 -1.80 28.78
C VAL A 20 -25.77 -0.85 28.32
N ALA A 21 -24.53 -1.10 28.78
CA ALA A 21 -23.36 -0.43 28.25
C ALA A 21 -23.21 -0.84 26.77
N TYR A 22 -23.63 0.05 25.88
CA TYR A 22 -23.36 -0.08 24.46
C TYR A 22 -21.85 0.11 24.28
N THR A 23 -21.11 -1.00 24.31
CA THR A 23 -19.71 -1.02 23.90
C THR A 23 -19.67 -0.82 22.40
N LYS A 24 -19.34 0.39 21.99
CA LYS A 24 -19.04 0.72 20.60
C LYS A 24 -17.89 -0.20 20.17
N PRO A 25 -18.02 -1.04 19.14
CA PRO A 25 -16.92 -1.85 18.70
C PRO A 25 -15.79 -0.93 18.28
N ASP A 26 -14.61 -1.14 18.85
CA ASP A 26 -13.41 -0.34 18.62
C ASP A 26 -12.89 -0.62 17.19
N THR A 27 -13.51 0.03 16.21
CA THR A 27 -13.17 -0.10 14.78
C THR A 27 -11.76 0.47 14.49
N SER A 28 -11.19 1.25 15.40
CA SER A 28 -9.89 1.89 15.26
C SER A 28 -8.73 0.88 15.26
N ILE A 29 -8.81 -0.19 16.06
CA ILE A 29 -7.75 -1.21 16.16
C ILE A 29 -7.63 -2.00 14.86
N THR A 30 -8.73 -2.34 14.22
CA THR A 30 -8.75 -3.10 12.97
C THR A 30 -8.13 -2.32 11.79
N VAL A 31 -8.38 -1.01 11.72
CA VAL A 31 -7.81 -0.14 10.68
C VAL A 31 -6.30 0.00 10.86
N THR A 32 -5.82 0.23 12.07
CA THR A 32 -4.39 0.35 12.37
C THR A 32 -3.64 -0.96 12.05
N ALA A 33 -4.17 -2.12 12.42
CA ALA A 33 -3.57 -3.42 12.13
C ALA A 33 -3.50 -3.71 10.62
N LYS A 34 -4.52 -3.34 9.85
CA LYS A 34 -4.51 -3.47 8.38
C LYS A 34 -3.44 -2.59 7.74
N HIS A 35 -3.31 -1.34 8.18
CA HIS A 35 -2.29 -0.43 7.67
C HIS A 35 -0.86 -0.90 7.99
N SER A 36 -0.60 -1.42 9.19
CA SER A 36 0.71 -1.94 9.56
C SER A 36 1.08 -3.18 8.73
N ALA A 37 0.16 -4.13 8.53
CA ALA A 37 0.38 -5.32 7.72
C ALA A 37 0.71 -4.99 6.25
N VAL A 38 -0.01 -4.02 5.64
CA VAL A 38 0.27 -3.54 4.29
C VAL A 38 1.65 -2.87 4.23
N SER A 39 1.97 -2.00 5.19
CA SER A 39 3.27 -1.31 5.24
C SER A 39 4.44 -2.29 5.37
N GLU A 40 4.34 -3.29 6.24
CA GLU A 40 5.38 -4.30 6.41
C GLU A 40 5.51 -5.21 5.19
N TRP A 41 4.39 -5.61 4.61
CA TRP A 41 4.41 -6.37 3.36
C TRP A 41 5.10 -5.58 2.24
N SER A 42 4.76 -4.29 2.08
CA SER A 42 5.37 -3.41 1.08
C SER A 42 6.87 -3.26 1.26
N LYS A 43 7.36 -3.14 2.51
CA LYS A 43 8.79 -3.10 2.82
C LYS A 43 9.49 -4.41 2.43
N ARG A 44 8.91 -5.56 2.76
CA ARG A 44 9.46 -6.87 2.36
C ARG A 44 9.53 -7.00 0.84
N VAL A 45 8.47 -6.58 0.14
CA VAL A 45 8.44 -6.60 -1.32
C VAL A 45 9.50 -5.68 -1.91
N GLY A 46 9.61 -4.45 -1.43
CA GLY A 46 10.64 -3.50 -1.83
C GLY A 46 12.05 -4.07 -1.69
N ASN A 47 12.34 -4.70 -0.55
CA ASN A 47 13.63 -5.35 -0.30
C ASN A 47 13.88 -6.50 -1.27
N LYS A 48 12.89 -7.35 -1.54
CA LYS A 48 13.02 -8.45 -2.51
C LYS A 48 13.23 -7.93 -3.93
N LEU A 49 12.52 -6.89 -4.33
CA LEU A 49 12.72 -6.25 -5.62
C LEU A 49 14.14 -5.70 -5.75
N SER A 50 14.63 -4.95 -4.74
CA SER A 50 16.00 -4.41 -4.73
C SER A 50 17.07 -5.50 -4.78
N GLN A 51 16.88 -6.62 -4.08
CA GLN A 51 17.81 -7.75 -4.11
C GLN A 51 17.87 -8.45 -5.47
N ASN A 52 16.80 -8.43 -6.25
CA ASN A 52 16.74 -9.03 -7.59
C ASN A 52 17.01 -8.02 -8.70
N LEU A 53 17.13 -6.73 -8.37
CA LEU A 53 17.40 -5.67 -9.33
C LEU A 53 18.89 -5.61 -9.62
N GLU A 54 19.26 -6.01 -10.83
CA GLU A 54 20.64 -5.99 -11.30
C GLU A 54 20.77 -4.94 -12.41
N TYR A 55 21.76 -4.05 -12.27
CA TYR A 55 22.08 -3.11 -13.33
C TYR A 55 22.66 -3.87 -14.54
N PRO A 56 22.17 -3.66 -15.77
CA PRO A 56 22.67 -4.36 -16.94
C PRO A 56 24.11 -3.95 -17.27
N ARG A 57 24.96 -4.95 -17.57
CA ARG A 57 26.39 -4.72 -17.86
C ARG A 57 26.64 -4.08 -19.22
N THR A 58 25.67 -4.16 -20.11
CA THR A 58 25.76 -3.65 -21.48
C THR A 58 24.65 -2.66 -21.73
N VAL A 59 24.86 -1.40 -21.36
CA VAL A 59 24.05 -0.29 -21.86
C VAL A 59 24.79 0.28 -23.06
N THR A 60 24.10 0.41 -24.20
CA THR A 60 24.70 0.98 -25.41
C THR A 60 24.87 2.49 -25.24
N LEU A 61 25.89 3.08 -25.87
CA LEU A 61 26.20 4.51 -25.78
C LEU A 61 25.03 5.44 -26.22
N ASN A 62 24.04 4.87 -26.92
CA ASN A 62 22.88 5.61 -27.44
C ASN A 62 21.63 5.46 -26.55
N GLU A 63 21.70 4.73 -25.45
CA GLU A 63 20.58 4.54 -24.52
C GLU A 63 20.84 5.26 -23.19
N PRO A 64 19.79 5.77 -22.53
CA PRO A 64 19.93 6.28 -21.17
C PRO A 64 20.50 5.21 -20.24
N ASP A 65 21.52 5.56 -19.47
CA ASP A 65 22.11 4.73 -18.44
C ASP A 65 21.37 4.80 -17.11
N SER A 66 20.37 5.65 -17.02
CA SER A 66 19.54 5.84 -15.83
C SER A 66 18.08 6.09 -16.20
N GLY A 67 17.15 5.58 -15.41
CA GLY A 67 15.74 5.73 -15.69
C GLY A 67 14.83 5.00 -14.70
N ILE A 68 13.53 5.16 -14.87
CA ILE A 68 12.51 4.50 -14.07
C ILE A 68 11.75 3.51 -14.96
N VAL A 69 11.84 2.24 -14.64
CA VAL A 69 11.07 1.17 -15.28
C VAL A 69 9.83 0.89 -14.44
N ARG A 70 8.66 0.87 -15.07
CA ARG A 70 7.41 0.51 -14.38
C ARG A 70 6.92 -0.84 -14.89
N VAL A 71 6.80 -1.78 -13.97
CA VAL A 71 6.33 -3.14 -14.25
C VAL A 71 5.02 -3.36 -13.51
N ARG A 72 3.99 -3.77 -14.23
CA ARG A 72 2.70 -4.16 -13.66
C ARG A 72 2.61 -5.66 -13.57
N PHE A 73 2.03 -6.17 -12.47
CA PHE A 73 1.80 -7.60 -12.25
C PHE A 73 0.61 -7.81 -11.31
N VAL A 74 0.16 -9.04 -11.21
CA VAL A 74 -0.84 -9.51 -10.25
C VAL A 74 -0.18 -10.54 -9.36
N CYS A 75 -0.57 -10.63 -8.10
CA CYS A 75 -0.13 -11.71 -7.21
C CYS A 75 -1.28 -12.66 -6.89
N ASP A 76 -0.98 -13.93 -6.84
CA ASP A 76 -1.88 -14.90 -6.23
C ASP A 76 -1.90 -14.74 -4.69
N PRO A 77 -2.82 -15.41 -3.96
CA PRO A 77 -2.88 -15.31 -2.50
C PRO A 77 -1.60 -15.75 -1.78
N SER A 78 -0.77 -16.61 -2.41
CA SER A 78 0.52 -17.03 -1.87
C SER A 78 1.62 -15.95 -2.04
N GLY A 79 1.36 -14.94 -2.87
CA GLY A 79 2.29 -13.87 -3.19
C GLY A 79 3.18 -14.17 -4.39
N THR A 80 2.80 -15.10 -5.26
CA THR A 80 3.55 -15.38 -6.50
C THR A 80 3.13 -14.39 -7.58
N PRO A 81 4.09 -13.62 -8.18
CA PRO A 81 3.78 -12.69 -9.26
C PRO A 81 3.41 -13.41 -10.55
N SER A 82 2.39 -12.89 -11.23
CA SER A 82 1.92 -13.36 -12.53
C SER A 82 1.49 -12.18 -13.41
N GLN A 83 1.20 -12.42 -14.70
CA GLN A 83 0.78 -11.39 -15.65
C GLN A 83 1.72 -10.17 -15.67
N ILE A 84 3.02 -10.43 -15.69
CA ILE A 84 4.08 -9.42 -15.60
C ILE A 84 4.19 -8.70 -16.94
N VAL A 85 3.96 -7.39 -16.97
CA VAL A 85 4.02 -6.58 -18.19
C VAL A 85 4.75 -5.25 -17.93
N LEU A 86 5.47 -4.77 -18.94
CA LEU A 86 6.05 -3.43 -18.94
C LEU A 86 4.92 -2.40 -19.04
N LYS A 87 4.79 -1.53 -18.03
CA LYS A 87 3.80 -0.46 -18.00
C LYS A 87 4.35 0.85 -18.59
N SER A 88 5.61 1.16 -18.29
CA SER A 88 6.31 2.33 -18.80
C SER A 88 7.80 2.02 -18.95
N SER A 89 8.33 2.34 -20.12
CA SER A 89 9.75 2.21 -20.44
C SER A 89 10.56 3.34 -19.78
N SER A 90 11.80 3.01 -19.41
CA SER A 90 12.82 3.97 -18.99
C SER A 90 13.43 4.76 -20.15
N GLY A 91 13.18 4.33 -21.39
CA GLY A 91 13.87 4.79 -22.59
C GLY A 91 15.07 3.93 -22.99
N SER A 92 15.49 3.00 -22.12
CA SER A 92 16.52 2.00 -22.42
C SER A 92 15.95 0.58 -22.39
N ARG A 93 16.07 -0.13 -23.50
CA ARG A 93 15.65 -1.52 -23.61
C ARG A 93 16.33 -2.43 -22.56
N HIS A 94 17.61 -2.18 -22.32
CA HIS A 94 18.41 -2.98 -21.38
C HIS A 94 17.92 -2.80 -19.93
N LEU A 95 17.58 -1.56 -19.54
CA LEU A 95 16.98 -1.29 -18.23
C LEU A 95 15.58 -1.88 -18.10
N ASP A 96 14.78 -1.78 -19.16
CA ASP A 96 13.41 -2.34 -19.17
C ASP A 96 13.44 -3.86 -19.01
N GLU A 97 14.33 -4.56 -19.74
CA GLU A 97 14.53 -6.00 -19.60
C GLU A 97 15.06 -6.38 -18.21
N ALA A 98 15.96 -5.58 -17.63
CA ALA A 98 16.43 -5.78 -16.27
C ALA A 98 15.30 -5.65 -15.24
N GLY A 99 14.45 -4.65 -15.40
CA GLY A 99 13.26 -4.45 -14.54
C GLY A 99 12.26 -5.61 -14.64
N LEU A 100 11.97 -6.07 -15.85
CA LEU A 100 11.11 -7.25 -16.05
C LEU A 100 11.70 -8.50 -15.41
N ARG A 101 13.01 -8.74 -15.61
CA ARG A 101 13.72 -9.88 -14.98
C ARG A 101 13.68 -9.82 -13.46
N ALA A 102 13.84 -8.62 -12.87
CA ALA A 102 13.81 -8.46 -11.42
C ALA A 102 12.47 -8.92 -10.82
N VAL A 103 11.35 -8.57 -11.44
CA VAL A 103 10.02 -9.01 -10.99
C VAL A 103 9.80 -10.50 -11.26
N THR A 104 10.22 -11.01 -12.44
CA THR A 104 10.05 -12.42 -12.83
C THR A 104 10.84 -13.37 -11.93
N ARG A 105 12.01 -12.96 -11.44
CA ARG A 105 12.85 -13.77 -10.52
C ARG A 105 12.25 -13.90 -9.11
N ILE A 106 11.23 -13.15 -8.78
CA ILE A 106 10.59 -13.24 -7.47
C ILE A 106 9.62 -14.42 -7.46
N ASN A 107 9.99 -15.48 -6.78
CA ASN A 107 9.15 -16.66 -6.67
C ASN A 107 8.00 -16.49 -5.66
N ASN A 108 8.18 -15.65 -4.66
CA ASN A 108 7.19 -15.46 -3.59
C ASN A 108 7.41 -14.12 -2.85
N LEU A 109 6.39 -13.27 -2.84
CA LEU A 109 6.37 -12.01 -2.09
C LEU A 109 5.85 -12.16 -0.65
N GLY A 110 5.55 -13.40 -0.25
CA GLY A 110 4.86 -13.72 1.00
C GLY A 110 3.34 -13.55 0.87
N PRO A 111 2.58 -14.07 1.82
CA PRO A 111 1.13 -14.04 1.74
C PRO A 111 0.62 -12.61 1.63
N LEU A 112 -0.35 -12.42 0.74
CA LEU A 112 -1.01 -11.12 0.57
C LEU A 112 -1.74 -10.74 1.86
N PRO A 113 -1.57 -9.49 2.35
CA PRO A 113 -2.44 -8.95 3.39
C PRO A 113 -3.90 -9.01 2.99
N THR A 114 -4.78 -9.35 3.92
CA THR A 114 -6.23 -9.43 3.70
C THR A 114 -6.89 -8.10 3.28
N ALA A 115 -6.13 -7.01 3.32
CA ALA A 115 -6.55 -5.70 2.83
C ALA A 115 -6.59 -5.62 1.31
N PHE A 116 -5.90 -6.52 0.59
CA PHE A 116 -5.88 -6.57 -0.86
C PHE A 116 -6.91 -7.56 -1.41
N ALA A 117 -7.47 -7.23 -2.56
CA ALA A 117 -8.29 -8.16 -3.33
C ALA A 117 -7.42 -9.27 -3.96
N SER A 118 -8.02 -10.43 -4.26
CA SER A 118 -7.31 -11.57 -4.86
C SER A 118 -6.77 -11.28 -6.27
N ASP A 119 -7.34 -10.30 -6.95
CA ASP A 119 -6.96 -9.84 -8.29
C ASP A 119 -6.28 -8.46 -8.28
N GLN A 120 -5.79 -8.04 -7.10
CA GLN A 120 -5.15 -6.75 -6.92
C GLN A 120 -3.99 -6.59 -7.89
N LYS A 121 -4.02 -5.50 -8.66
CA LYS A 121 -2.92 -5.11 -9.53
C LYS A 121 -1.86 -4.37 -8.71
N PHE A 122 -0.60 -4.72 -8.96
CA PHE A 122 0.56 -4.06 -8.38
C PHE A 122 1.38 -3.41 -9.49
N GLU A 123 2.01 -2.31 -9.16
CA GLU A 123 2.93 -1.62 -10.06
C GLU A 123 4.25 -1.37 -9.32
N ALA A 124 5.32 -2.00 -9.80
CA ALA A 124 6.66 -1.77 -9.29
C ALA A 124 7.30 -0.63 -10.09
N ALA A 125 7.77 0.41 -9.41
CA ALA A 125 8.63 1.44 -9.96
C ALA A 125 10.09 1.11 -9.59
N LEU A 126 10.88 0.72 -10.58
CA LEU A 126 12.27 0.29 -10.44
C LEU A 126 13.17 1.42 -10.94
N LEU A 127 13.99 1.94 -10.04
CA LEU A 127 14.87 3.07 -10.31
C LEU A 127 16.28 2.55 -10.60
N PHE A 128 16.80 2.90 -11.77
CA PHE A 128 18.18 2.63 -12.17
C PHE A 128 18.95 3.95 -12.22
N SER A 129 20.11 3.99 -11.60
CA SER A 129 21.00 5.16 -11.59
C SER A 129 22.44 4.74 -11.56
N THR A 130 23.31 5.53 -12.22
CA THR A 130 24.76 5.32 -12.25
C THR A 130 25.50 6.26 -11.31
N ASP A 131 24.82 7.31 -10.84
CA ASP A 131 25.36 8.33 -9.95
C ASP A 131 24.29 8.89 -9.01
N GLU A 132 24.73 9.57 -7.94
CA GLU A 132 23.83 10.13 -6.92
C GLU A 132 22.92 11.23 -7.48
N ALA A 133 23.41 12.04 -8.42
CA ALA A 133 22.60 13.12 -9.00
C ALA A 133 21.42 12.58 -9.84
N SER A 134 21.65 11.52 -10.62
CA SER A 134 20.61 10.84 -11.38
C SER A 134 19.62 10.12 -10.44
N HIS A 135 20.14 9.48 -9.37
CA HIS A 135 19.31 8.85 -8.34
C HIS A 135 18.35 9.87 -7.70
N ASP A 136 18.88 10.97 -7.21
CA ASP A 136 18.09 12.02 -6.56
C ASP A 136 17.06 12.65 -7.48
N ARG A 137 17.41 12.85 -8.74
CA ARG A 137 16.50 13.38 -9.77
C ARG A 137 15.29 12.45 -9.94
N GLN A 138 15.54 11.17 -10.11
CA GLN A 138 14.50 10.17 -10.33
C GLN A 138 13.65 9.95 -9.08
N LEU A 139 14.28 9.97 -7.90
CA LEU A 139 13.56 9.90 -6.64
C LEU A 139 12.62 11.09 -6.43
N ARG A 140 13.03 12.31 -6.83
CA ARG A 140 12.14 13.49 -6.82
C ARG A 140 10.95 13.29 -7.75
N ILE A 141 11.15 12.73 -8.94
CA ILE A 141 10.06 12.42 -9.89
C ILE A 141 9.06 11.45 -9.24
N LEU A 142 9.55 10.33 -8.69
CA LEU A 142 8.68 9.34 -8.03
C LEU A 142 7.90 9.92 -6.85
N LYS A 143 8.53 10.77 -6.05
CA LYS A 143 7.87 11.44 -4.92
C LYS A 143 6.78 12.42 -5.40
N ALA A 144 7.06 13.21 -6.43
CA ALA A 144 6.08 14.14 -6.99
C ALA A 144 4.87 13.40 -7.56
N GLU A 145 5.09 12.34 -8.33
CA GLU A 145 4.02 11.50 -8.85
C GLU A 145 3.19 10.81 -7.76
N ALA A 146 3.84 10.37 -6.67
CA ALA A 146 3.14 9.77 -5.54
C ALA A 146 2.22 10.80 -4.85
N VAL A 147 2.66 12.05 -4.70
CA VAL A 147 1.84 13.13 -4.14
C VAL A 147 0.63 13.41 -5.03
N GLU A 148 0.84 13.57 -6.34
CA GLU A 148 -0.25 13.82 -7.28
C GLU A 148 -1.26 12.66 -7.32
N ARG A 149 -0.78 11.43 -7.36
CA ARG A 149 -1.65 10.26 -7.32
C ARG A 149 -2.45 10.17 -6.01
N ASN A 150 -1.83 10.41 -4.86
CA ASN A 150 -2.54 10.39 -3.59
C ASN A 150 -3.60 11.49 -3.52
N ARG A 151 -3.32 12.67 -4.08
CA ARG A 151 -4.31 13.75 -4.20
C ARG A 151 -5.48 13.32 -5.08
N TRP A 152 -5.19 12.72 -6.24
CA TRP A 152 -6.21 12.24 -7.17
C TRP A 152 -7.09 11.15 -6.54
N LEU A 153 -6.47 10.14 -5.88
CA LEU A 153 -7.19 9.07 -5.18
C LEU A 153 -8.08 9.59 -4.05
N ALA A 154 -7.64 10.62 -3.33
CA ALA A 154 -8.45 11.26 -2.29
C ALA A 154 -9.71 11.93 -2.86
N GLN A 155 -9.65 12.41 -4.10
CA GLN A 155 -10.78 13.05 -4.80
C GLN A 155 -11.69 12.02 -5.51
N HIS A 156 -11.19 10.80 -5.79
CA HIS A 156 -11.86 9.75 -6.54
C HIS A 156 -11.91 8.43 -5.76
N PRO A 157 -12.62 8.36 -4.61
CA PRO A 157 -12.59 7.20 -3.72
C PRO A 157 -13.14 5.91 -4.36
N ALA A 158 -14.09 6.02 -5.29
CA ALA A 158 -14.63 4.86 -6.01
C ALA A 158 -13.58 4.21 -6.94
N GLU A 159 -12.69 5.02 -7.52
CA GLU A 159 -11.64 4.55 -8.42
C GLU A 159 -10.39 4.11 -7.67
N ALA A 160 -10.21 4.61 -6.44
CA ALA A 160 -9.10 4.23 -5.56
C ALA A 160 -9.07 2.73 -5.28
N ALA A 161 -10.23 2.09 -5.17
CA ALA A 161 -10.34 0.65 -4.94
C ALA A 161 -9.84 -0.20 -6.12
N ALA A 162 -9.95 0.32 -7.36
CA ALA A 162 -9.49 -0.34 -8.58
C ALA A 162 -8.07 0.04 -8.99
N ALA A 163 -7.45 1.02 -8.31
CA ALA A 163 -6.12 1.49 -8.64
C ALA A 163 -5.05 0.43 -8.34
N ALA A 164 -4.00 0.37 -9.19
CA ALA A 164 -2.86 -0.49 -8.94
C ALA A 164 -2.08 -0.02 -7.71
N TYR A 165 -1.79 -0.93 -6.80
CA TYR A 165 -0.93 -0.65 -5.66
C TYR A 165 0.52 -0.48 -6.10
N GLN A 166 1.15 0.62 -5.71
CA GLN A 166 2.50 0.95 -6.17
C GLN A 166 3.57 0.53 -5.16
N LEU A 167 4.56 -0.16 -5.67
CA LEU A 167 5.77 -0.57 -4.99
C LEU A 167 6.97 0.16 -5.60
N ALA A 168 7.97 0.47 -4.79
CA ALA A 168 9.20 1.11 -5.27
C ALA A 168 10.43 0.32 -4.85
N ALA A 169 11.41 0.24 -5.74
CA ALA A 169 12.73 -0.31 -5.48
C ALA A 169 13.79 0.53 -6.20
N ALA A 170 14.94 0.65 -5.58
CA ALA A 170 16.10 1.35 -6.12
C ALA A 170 17.33 0.42 -6.12
N ASN A 171 18.17 0.59 -7.13
CA ASN A 171 19.46 -0.06 -7.27
C ASN A 171 20.58 0.93 -6.97
#